data_80b7bf9d7290a39f19b0bb0ff5947f5b
#
_entry.id   80b7bf9d7290a39f19b0bb0ff5947f5b
#
_cell.length_a   1.000
_cell.length_b   1.000
_cell.length_c   1.000
_cell.angle_alpha   90.00
_cell.angle_beta   90.00
_cell.angle_gamma   90.00
#
_symmetry.space_group_name_H-M   'P 1'
#
loop_
_entity.id
_entity.type
_entity.pdbx_description
1 polymer ?
#
loop_
_entity_poly.entity_id
_entity_poly.type
_entity_poly.pdbx_seq_one_letter_code
_entity_poly.pdbx_strand_id
1 'polypeptide(L)'
;MRYFEKVFDGQVLKWCVNGAELGGGKPTLLCLVSNETEAESCLSKLEPHCEEAQVTALILPGGILPETAVQSLVFEWQTTGIIDKCKLSLTASQSCADAAWRLISHFSHCFSAAAILGGHADPYEVRAAKFMPLKVYTFAGEGNVLADGKVHADAEKLVMSLRVTGSETVERTEINPENAWENVFADGEIVRWLLKQDRRTQLEVTWIKPGFWRIDDYFTATCYLIEGRDKALLIDTGMGEGDLLDTVKKLTRLPVEVAITHPHRDHMFRIDRFEKVYLHKNDVEKIREDENCFAAALSDGGKYPQLVPIDEGSVIDLGGGVTVDVLNL
;
A
#
# COMPACT_ATOMS: atom_id res chain seq x y z
N MET A 1 12.43 -28.47 -6.70
CA MET A 1 11.74 -27.40 -7.44
C MET A 1 10.54 -27.95 -8.20
N ARG A 2 9.42 -27.22 -8.20
CA ARG A 2 8.25 -27.48 -9.08
C ARG A 2 8.04 -26.27 -9.94
N TYR A 3 7.87 -26.50 -11.24
CA TYR A 3 7.68 -25.45 -12.23
C TYR A 3 6.22 -25.49 -12.73
N PHE A 4 5.68 -24.30 -12.97
CA PHE A 4 4.33 -24.07 -13.48
C PHE A 4 4.42 -23.13 -14.66
N GLU A 5 3.53 -23.32 -15.62
CA GLU A 5 3.43 -22.45 -16.79
C GLU A 5 1.95 -22.17 -17.08
N LYS A 6 1.65 -20.93 -17.44
CA LYS A 6 0.32 -20.54 -17.87
C LYS A 6 0.40 -19.40 -18.87
N VAL A 7 -0.53 -19.39 -19.81
CA VAL A 7 -0.64 -18.31 -20.81
C VAL A 7 -1.58 -17.23 -20.27
N PHE A 8 -1.09 -15.98 -20.27
CA PHE A 8 -1.86 -14.77 -20.01
C PHE A 8 -1.61 -13.78 -21.14
N ASP A 9 -2.65 -13.24 -21.73
CA ASP A 9 -2.58 -12.24 -22.79
C ASP A 9 -1.62 -12.64 -23.94
N GLY A 10 -1.61 -13.93 -24.30
CA GLY A 10 -0.73 -14.50 -25.32
C GLY A 10 0.74 -14.69 -24.91
N GLN A 11 1.10 -14.37 -23.66
CA GLN A 11 2.43 -14.56 -23.10
C GLN A 11 2.47 -15.79 -22.20
N VAL A 12 3.49 -16.62 -22.33
CA VAL A 12 3.74 -17.74 -21.42
C VAL A 12 4.48 -17.22 -20.20
N LEU A 13 3.85 -17.28 -19.04
CA LEU A 13 4.52 -17.02 -17.76
C LEU A 13 4.93 -18.34 -17.13
N LYS A 14 6.17 -18.37 -16.65
CA LYS A 14 6.74 -19.52 -15.93
C LYS A 14 7.15 -19.10 -14.52
N TRP A 15 6.72 -19.86 -13.53
CA TRP A 15 7.13 -19.65 -12.14
C TRP A 15 7.47 -20.97 -11.48
N CYS A 16 8.14 -20.89 -10.34
CA CYS A 16 8.48 -22.07 -9.59
C CYS A 16 8.39 -21.85 -8.08
N VAL A 17 8.24 -22.94 -7.38
CA VAL A 17 8.28 -23.03 -5.92
C VAL A 17 9.20 -24.18 -5.49
N ASN A 18 9.72 -24.10 -4.28
CA ASN A 18 10.43 -25.20 -3.68
C ASN A 18 9.49 -25.93 -2.70
N GLY A 19 9.03 -27.13 -3.06
CA GLY A 19 8.14 -27.90 -2.22
C GLY A 19 6.66 -27.81 -2.60
N ALA A 20 5.79 -27.34 -1.70
CA ALA A 20 4.36 -27.29 -1.92
C ALA A 20 3.96 -26.18 -2.92
N GLU A 21 2.91 -26.43 -3.70
CA GLU A 21 2.30 -25.42 -4.55
C GLU A 21 1.75 -24.25 -3.72
N LEU A 22 1.71 -23.04 -4.33
CA LEU A 22 1.08 -21.88 -3.70
C LEU A 22 -0.38 -22.17 -3.36
N GLY A 23 -0.83 -21.71 -2.21
CA GLY A 23 -2.22 -21.86 -1.82
C GLY A 23 -2.52 -21.49 -0.38
N GLY A 24 -3.80 -21.54 -0.02
CA GLY A 24 -4.28 -21.33 1.33
C GLY A 24 -4.29 -19.86 1.78
N GLY A 25 -4.25 -18.92 0.84
CA GLY A 25 -4.34 -17.49 1.15
C GLY A 25 -3.22 -16.99 2.07
N LYS A 26 -2.02 -17.52 1.91
CA LYS A 26 -0.88 -17.17 2.77
C LYS A 26 -0.19 -15.89 2.31
N PRO A 27 0.49 -15.19 3.25
CA PRO A 27 1.47 -14.16 2.88
C PRO A 27 2.47 -14.72 1.87
N THR A 28 2.77 -13.94 0.83
CA THR A 28 3.59 -14.44 -0.28
C THR A 28 4.69 -13.44 -0.64
N LEU A 29 5.90 -13.95 -0.80
CA LEU A 29 7.03 -13.21 -1.38
C LEU A 29 7.21 -13.64 -2.83
N LEU A 30 7.01 -12.70 -3.75
CA LEU A 30 7.29 -12.87 -5.17
C LEU A 30 8.71 -12.41 -5.46
N CYS A 31 9.55 -13.28 -6.03
CA CYS A 31 10.89 -12.96 -6.48
C CYS A 31 10.94 -12.98 -8.02
N LEU A 32 11.31 -11.87 -8.66
CA LEU A 32 11.55 -11.83 -10.09
C LEU A 32 12.97 -12.29 -10.39
N VAL A 33 13.13 -13.19 -11.34
CA VAL A 33 14.42 -13.78 -11.73
C VAL A 33 14.50 -13.93 -13.25
N SER A 34 15.70 -13.93 -13.84
CA SER A 34 15.88 -13.98 -15.29
C SER A 34 15.91 -15.41 -15.86
N ASN A 35 16.18 -16.41 -15.02
CA ASN A 35 16.32 -17.81 -15.45
C ASN A 35 16.14 -18.79 -14.26
N GLU A 36 16.10 -20.09 -14.59
CA GLU A 36 15.88 -21.16 -13.61
C GLU A 36 17.01 -21.27 -12.57
N THR A 37 18.26 -21.03 -12.95
CA THR A 37 19.41 -21.07 -12.02
C THR A 37 19.30 -19.98 -10.97
N GLU A 38 18.95 -18.77 -11.36
CA GLU A 38 18.65 -17.69 -10.41
C GLU A 38 17.46 -18.05 -9.51
N ALA A 39 16.40 -18.65 -10.07
CA ALA A 39 15.23 -19.07 -9.31
C ALA A 39 15.61 -20.06 -8.20
N GLU A 40 16.39 -21.08 -8.51
CA GLU A 40 16.89 -22.06 -7.53
C GLU A 40 17.75 -21.40 -6.45
N SER A 41 18.66 -20.53 -6.84
CA SER A 41 19.51 -19.79 -5.91
C SER A 41 18.70 -18.89 -4.99
N CYS A 42 17.78 -18.10 -5.54
CA CYS A 42 16.94 -17.18 -4.75
C CYS A 42 16.02 -17.94 -3.79
N LEU A 43 15.29 -18.94 -4.27
CA LEU A 43 14.35 -19.68 -3.42
C LEU A 43 15.07 -20.43 -2.28
N SER A 44 16.23 -21.01 -2.55
CA SER A 44 17.01 -21.70 -1.50
C SER A 44 17.43 -20.78 -0.34
N LYS A 45 17.58 -19.48 -0.60
CA LYS A 45 17.94 -18.47 0.41
C LYS A 45 16.73 -17.82 1.08
N LEU A 46 15.67 -17.59 0.35
CA LEU A 46 14.46 -16.92 0.88
C LEU A 46 13.59 -17.84 1.72
N GLU A 47 13.39 -19.07 1.26
CA GLU A 47 12.47 -20.02 1.87
C GLU A 47 12.76 -20.35 3.35
N PRO A 48 14.02 -20.52 3.82
CA PRO A 48 14.30 -20.78 5.23
C PRO A 48 13.78 -19.71 6.20
N HIS A 49 13.42 -18.53 5.68
CA HIS A 49 12.94 -17.38 6.46
C HIS A 49 11.44 -17.12 6.29
N CYS A 50 10.71 -18.01 5.59
CA CYS A 50 9.29 -17.86 5.25
C CYS A 50 8.39 -18.77 6.11
N GLU A 51 8.58 -18.86 7.42
CA GLU A 51 7.92 -19.78 8.35
C GLU A 51 6.45 -20.14 8.01
N GLU A 52 5.52 -19.20 8.14
CA GLU A 52 4.08 -19.37 7.81
C GLU A 52 3.69 -18.79 6.45
N ALA A 53 4.65 -18.24 5.72
CA ALA A 53 4.48 -17.63 4.42
C ALA A 53 4.92 -18.58 3.30
N GLN A 54 4.77 -18.13 2.08
CA GLN A 54 5.24 -18.85 0.91
C GLN A 54 6.10 -17.94 0.03
N VAL A 55 6.99 -18.53 -0.74
CA VAL A 55 7.85 -17.82 -1.69
C VAL A 55 7.74 -18.47 -3.06
N THR A 56 7.74 -17.65 -4.08
CA THR A 56 7.72 -18.08 -5.48
C THR A 56 8.67 -17.23 -6.30
N ALA A 57 9.31 -17.85 -7.29
CA ALA A 57 10.12 -17.15 -8.26
C ALA A 57 9.39 -17.12 -9.61
N LEU A 58 9.15 -15.91 -10.15
CA LEU A 58 8.66 -15.69 -11.50
C LEU A 58 9.83 -15.46 -12.43
N ILE A 59 9.93 -16.30 -13.47
CA ILE A 59 11.03 -16.30 -14.40
C ILE A 59 10.70 -15.35 -15.56
N LEU A 60 11.52 -14.31 -15.70
CA LEU A 60 11.44 -13.29 -16.73
C LEU A 60 12.66 -13.41 -17.65
N PRO A 61 12.60 -14.15 -18.76
CA PRO A 61 13.73 -14.37 -19.63
C PRO A 61 14.37 -13.04 -20.09
N GLY A 62 15.67 -12.88 -19.83
CA GLY A 62 16.40 -11.63 -20.12
C GLY A 62 15.96 -10.42 -19.29
N GLY A 63 15.24 -10.61 -18.18
CA GLY A 63 14.72 -9.53 -17.34
C GLY A 63 13.55 -8.76 -17.98
N ILE A 64 12.99 -9.25 -19.08
CA ILE A 64 11.90 -8.58 -19.81
C ILE A 64 10.57 -8.84 -19.09
N LEU A 65 9.88 -7.76 -18.70
CA LEU A 65 8.61 -7.81 -18.00
C LEU A 65 7.43 -7.77 -18.98
N PRO A 66 6.65 -8.86 -19.12
CA PRO A 66 5.35 -8.83 -19.79
C PRO A 66 4.27 -8.34 -18.83
N GLU A 67 4.18 -7.01 -18.67
CA GLU A 67 3.43 -6.35 -17.58
C GLU A 67 1.99 -6.83 -17.43
N THR A 68 1.20 -6.78 -18.50
CA THR A 68 -0.23 -7.15 -18.47
C THR A 68 -0.43 -8.61 -18.10
N ALA A 69 0.44 -9.49 -18.60
CA ALA A 69 0.40 -10.91 -18.26
C ALA A 69 0.74 -11.16 -16.78
N VAL A 70 1.76 -10.47 -16.24
CA VAL A 70 2.13 -10.57 -14.83
C VAL A 70 1.03 -9.99 -13.93
N GLN A 71 0.42 -8.87 -14.32
CA GLN A 71 -0.74 -8.33 -13.60
C GLN A 71 -1.89 -9.33 -13.58
N SER A 72 -2.21 -9.95 -14.71
CA SER A 72 -3.27 -10.94 -14.81
C SER A 72 -3.00 -12.18 -13.94
N LEU A 73 -1.75 -12.64 -13.88
CA LEU A 73 -1.32 -13.73 -13.00
C LEU A 73 -1.51 -13.36 -11.51
N VAL A 74 -1.02 -12.19 -11.11
CA VAL A 74 -1.14 -11.71 -9.72
C VAL A 74 -2.60 -11.52 -9.34
N PHE A 75 -3.41 -10.93 -10.22
CA PHE A 75 -4.85 -10.76 -10.01
C PHE A 75 -5.56 -12.11 -9.85
N GLU A 76 -5.23 -13.10 -10.67
CA GLU A 76 -5.78 -14.46 -10.52
C GLU A 76 -5.42 -15.04 -9.14
N TRP A 77 -4.16 -14.98 -8.73
CA TRP A 77 -3.73 -15.49 -7.42
C TRP A 77 -4.45 -14.83 -6.26
N GLN A 78 -4.69 -13.51 -6.34
CA GLN A 78 -5.40 -12.74 -5.32
C GLN A 78 -6.89 -13.06 -5.27
N THR A 79 -7.55 -13.15 -6.44
CA THR A 79 -9.00 -13.35 -6.53
C THR A 79 -9.43 -14.78 -6.26
N THR A 80 -8.58 -15.75 -6.57
CA THR A 80 -8.83 -17.18 -6.28
C THR A 80 -8.43 -17.61 -4.87
N GLY A 81 -7.83 -16.72 -4.09
CA GLY A 81 -7.36 -17.01 -2.72
C GLY A 81 -6.14 -17.93 -2.67
N ILE A 82 -5.36 -18.00 -3.75
CA ILE A 82 -4.06 -18.71 -3.77
C ILE A 82 -3.09 -18.01 -2.84
N ILE A 83 -3.08 -16.68 -2.86
CA ILE A 83 -2.27 -15.84 -1.97
C ILE A 83 -3.16 -14.90 -1.13
N ASP A 84 -2.62 -14.38 -0.01
CA ASP A 84 -3.27 -13.28 0.71
C ASP A 84 -3.12 -11.99 -0.14
N LYS A 85 -4.25 -11.48 -0.63
CA LYS A 85 -4.28 -10.30 -1.50
C LYS A 85 -3.69 -9.03 -0.86
N CYS A 86 -3.60 -9.00 0.47
CA CYS A 86 -3.08 -7.87 1.25
C CYS A 86 -1.60 -8.05 1.63
N LYS A 87 -1.04 -9.25 1.46
CA LYS A 87 0.31 -9.61 1.90
C LYS A 87 1.14 -10.22 0.77
N LEU A 88 1.11 -9.59 -0.39
CA LEU A 88 2.01 -9.91 -1.49
C LEU A 88 3.17 -8.91 -1.50
N SER A 89 4.37 -9.38 -1.17
CA SER A 89 5.59 -8.58 -1.23
C SER A 89 6.43 -8.93 -2.44
N LEU A 90 7.26 -7.99 -2.89
CA LEU A 90 8.09 -8.12 -4.09
C LEU A 90 9.58 -8.00 -3.78
N THR A 91 10.38 -8.84 -4.40
CA THR A 91 11.82 -8.63 -4.58
C THR A 91 12.25 -9.12 -5.97
N ALA A 92 13.49 -8.87 -6.35
CA ALA A 92 14.02 -9.30 -7.63
C ALA A 92 15.51 -9.64 -7.52
N SER A 93 15.97 -10.57 -8.36
CA SER A 93 17.41 -10.67 -8.63
C SER A 93 17.92 -9.39 -9.29
N GLN A 94 19.21 -9.16 -9.23
CA GLN A 94 19.80 -7.95 -9.79
C GLN A 94 19.51 -7.78 -11.29
N SER A 95 19.44 -8.90 -12.03
CA SER A 95 19.08 -8.94 -13.45
C SER A 95 17.63 -8.54 -13.76
N CYS A 96 16.74 -8.55 -12.77
CA CYS A 96 15.33 -8.20 -12.86
C CYS A 96 14.95 -6.95 -12.05
N ALA A 97 15.93 -6.16 -11.59
CA ALA A 97 15.66 -4.97 -10.79
C ALA A 97 14.82 -3.92 -11.55
N ASP A 98 15.13 -3.68 -12.82
CA ASP A 98 14.38 -2.76 -13.69
C ASP A 98 12.91 -3.24 -13.86
N ALA A 99 12.71 -4.55 -14.00
CA ALA A 99 11.37 -5.16 -14.07
C ALA A 99 10.59 -4.95 -12.75
N ALA A 100 11.26 -5.08 -11.61
CA ALA A 100 10.63 -4.82 -10.32
C ALA A 100 10.23 -3.36 -10.15
N TRP A 101 11.09 -2.42 -10.50
CA TRP A 101 10.77 -0.99 -10.51
C TRP A 101 9.57 -0.68 -11.39
N ARG A 102 9.54 -1.20 -12.61
CA ARG A 102 8.45 -1.00 -13.54
C ARG A 102 7.14 -1.59 -13.02
N LEU A 103 7.20 -2.78 -12.43
CA LEU A 103 6.02 -3.44 -11.87
C LEU A 103 5.39 -2.64 -10.72
N ILE A 104 6.21 -2.11 -9.78
CA ILE A 104 5.68 -1.30 -8.70
C ILE A 104 5.27 0.12 -9.15
N SER A 105 5.85 0.64 -10.23
CA SER A 105 5.44 1.93 -10.80
C SER A 105 4.02 1.87 -11.38
N HIS A 106 3.64 0.75 -11.97
CA HIS A 106 2.34 0.61 -12.63
C HIS A 106 1.30 -0.12 -11.77
N PHE A 107 1.74 -1.01 -10.87
CA PHE A 107 0.87 -1.89 -10.08
C PHE A 107 1.21 -1.88 -8.59
N SER A 108 1.60 -0.74 -8.03
CA SER A 108 1.91 -0.59 -6.59
C SER A 108 0.79 -1.13 -5.70
N HIS A 109 -0.46 -0.97 -6.12
CA HIS A 109 -1.64 -1.44 -5.40
C HIS A 109 -1.74 -2.97 -5.26
N CYS A 110 -0.96 -3.74 -6.02
CA CYS A 110 -0.91 -5.21 -5.89
C CYS A 110 0.01 -5.68 -4.76
N PHE A 111 0.92 -4.83 -4.29
CA PHE A 111 2.00 -5.23 -3.39
C PHE A 111 1.93 -4.54 -2.03
N SER A 112 2.24 -5.27 -0.96
CA SER A 112 2.33 -4.73 0.39
C SER A 112 3.67 -4.03 0.66
N ALA A 113 4.73 -4.46 0.02
CA ALA A 113 6.07 -3.85 0.10
C ALA A 113 6.98 -4.39 -1.01
N ALA A 114 8.13 -3.72 -1.20
CA ALA A 114 9.20 -4.29 -2.01
C ALA A 114 10.59 -4.02 -1.43
N ALA A 115 11.53 -4.92 -1.75
CA ALA A 115 12.96 -4.73 -1.54
C ALA A 115 13.69 -4.87 -2.88
N ILE A 116 14.33 -3.81 -3.35
CA ILE A 116 14.93 -3.74 -4.69
C ILE A 116 16.39 -3.32 -4.59
N LEU A 117 17.27 -4.03 -5.30
CA LEU A 117 18.70 -3.79 -5.33
C LEU A 117 19.10 -3.21 -6.69
N GLY A 118 19.52 -1.94 -6.70
CA GLY A 118 19.91 -1.22 -7.91
C GLY A 118 18.75 -1.02 -8.88
N GLY A 119 19.07 -0.98 -10.17
CA GLY A 119 18.14 -0.90 -11.28
C GLY A 119 17.69 0.50 -11.64
N HIS A 120 16.93 0.57 -12.75
CA HIS A 120 16.57 1.81 -13.41
C HIS A 120 15.08 1.85 -13.74
N ALA A 121 14.49 3.04 -13.67
CA ALA A 121 13.12 3.29 -14.12
C ALA A 121 12.89 4.76 -14.47
N ASP A 122 11.71 5.06 -14.99
CA ASP A 122 11.27 6.44 -15.19
C ASP A 122 11.02 7.11 -13.82
N PRO A 123 11.72 8.21 -13.48
CA PRO A 123 11.60 8.87 -12.18
C PRO A 123 10.24 9.55 -11.98
N TYR A 124 9.42 9.71 -13.00
CA TYR A 124 8.06 10.22 -12.89
C TYR A 124 7.07 9.08 -12.63
N GLU A 125 7.22 7.95 -13.30
CA GLU A 125 6.32 6.79 -13.13
C GLU A 125 6.46 6.16 -11.74
N VAL A 126 7.68 6.07 -11.19
CA VAL A 126 7.94 5.49 -9.86
C VAL A 126 7.18 6.19 -8.72
N ARG A 127 6.77 7.44 -8.92
CA ARG A 127 6.00 8.22 -7.95
C ARG A 127 4.66 7.57 -7.57
N ALA A 128 4.13 6.70 -8.41
CA ALA A 128 2.94 5.91 -8.08
C ALA A 128 3.16 4.97 -6.88
N ALA A 129 4.41 4.58 -6.60
CA ALA A 129 4.78 3.72 -5.48
C ALA A 129 5.12 4.48 -4.18
N LYS A 130 4.89 5.81 -4.11
CA LYS A 130 5.31 6.67 -2.98
C LYS A 130 4.75 6.28 -1.61
N PHE A 131 3.62 5.56 -1.56
CA PHE A 131 2.99 5.12 -0.32
C PHE A 131 3.33 3.69 0.08
N MET A 132 3.96 2.95 -0.82
CA MET A 132 4.35 1.57 -0.56
C MET A 132 5.64 1.55 0.29
N PRO A 133 5.71 0.73 1.36
CA PRO A 133 6.95 0.48 2.08
C PRO A 133 8.03 -0.10 1.15
N LEU A 134 9.15 0.60 1.02
CA LEU A 134 10.25 0.25 0.13
C LEU A 134 11.58 0.22 0.87
N LYS A 135 12.33 -0.87 0.71
CA LYS A 135 13.76 -0.92 1.02
C LYS A 135 14.54 -0.94 -0.27
N VAL A 136 15.30 0.11 -0.53
CA VAL A 136 16.07 0.28 -1.76
C VAL A 136 17.55 0.25 -1.45
N TYR A 137 18.23 -0.68 -2.09
CA TYR A 137 19.68 -0.82 -2.00
C TYR A 137 20.32 -0.22 -3.24
N THR A 138 21.21 0.75 -3.05
CA THR A 138 21.82 1.50 -4.15
C THR A 138 23.29 1.17 -4.28
N PHE A 139 23.78 1.26 -5.51
CA PHE A 139 25.20 1.05 -5.83
C PHE A 139 25.87 2.37 -6.18
N ALA A 140 27.07 2.59 -5.66
CA ALA A 140 27.84 3.81 -5.96
C ALA A 140 28.16 3.87 -7.46
N GLY A 141 27.83 5.00 -8.11
CA GLY A 141 28.19 5.26 -9.49
C GLY A 141 27.37 4.52 -10.55
N GLU A 142 26.20 3.95 -10.20
CA GLU A 142 25.33 3.23 -11.14
C GLU A 142 24.95 4.11 -12.35
N GLY A 143 24.51 5.35 -12.10
CA GLY A 143 24.22 6.33 -13.15
C GLY A 143 22.93 6.05 -13.93
N ASN A 144 22.51 7.02 -14.73
CA ASN A 144 21.30 6.88 -15.56
C ASN A 144 21.56 6.08 -16.84
N VAL A 145 20.52 5.46 -17.36
CA VAL A 145 20.56 4.75 -18.65
C VAL A 145 19.52 5.33 -19.61
N LEU A 146 19.75 5.17 -20.92
CA LEU A 146 18.78 5.51 -21.94
C LEU A 146 18.05 4.22 -22.37
N ALA A 147 16.74 4.17 -22.15
CA ALA A 147 15.91 3.05 -22.57
C ALA A 147 14.58 3.59 -23.15
N ASP A 148 14.05 2.95 -24.18
CA ASP A 148 12.78 3.32 -24.85
C ASP A 148 12.69 4.82 -25.24
N GLY A 149 13.83 5.44 -25.57
CA GLY A 149 13.92 6.86 -25.91
C GLY A 149 13.79 7.82 -24.72
N LYS A 150 13.75 7.32 -23.49
CA LYS A 150 13.69 8.07 -22.25
C LYS A 150 14.93 7.86 -21.38
N VAL A 151 15.22 8.83 -20.52
CA VAL A 151 16.25 8.68 -19.49
C VAL A 151 15.63 7.97 -18.29
N HIS A 152 16.12 6.77 -18.01
CA HIS A 152 15.79 6.03 -16.81
C HIS A 152 16.83 6.37 -15.73
N ALA A 153 16.34 6.80 -14.59
CA ALA A 153 17.16 7.13 -13.44
C ALA A 153 17.60 5.87 -12.69
N ASP A 154 18.80 5.91 -12.10
CA ASP A 154 19.28 4.89 -11.18
C ASP A 154 18.47 4.87 -9.87
N ALA A 155 18.60 3.79 -9.10
CA ALA A 155 17.87 3.57 -7.87
C ALA A 155 18.02 4.72 -6.85
N GLU A 156 19.18 5.39 -6.78
CA GLU A 156 19.37 6.55 -5.89
C GLU A 156 18.45 7.71 -6.27
N LYS A 157 18.39 8.06 -7.56
CA LYS A 157 17.52 9.14 -8.05
C LYS A 157 16.05 8.77 -8.00
N LEU A 158 15.71 7.48 -8.15
CA LEU A 158 14.35 6.99 -7.95
C LEU A 158 13.89 7.21 -6.51
N VAL A 159 14.73 6.90 -5.52
CA VAL A 159 14.46 7.22 -4.10
C VAL A 159 14.29 8.73 -3.89
N MET A 160 15.13 9.56 -4.50
CA MET A 160 14.97 11.02 -4.43
C MET A 160 13.64 11.46 -5.02
N SER A 161 13.22 10.90 -6.17
CA SER A 161 11.93 11.21 -6.80
C SER A 161 10.74 10.83 -5.91
N LEU A 162 10.80 9.67 -5.25
CA LEU A 162 9.79 9.25 -4.27
C LEU A 162 9.71 10.23 -3.08
N ARG A 163 10.85 10.59 -2.48
CA ARG A 163 10.91 11.50 -1.32
C ARG A 163 10.42 12.90 -1.65
N VAL A 164 10.77 13.44 -2.80
CA VAL A 164 10.30 14.77 -3.25
C VAL A 164 8.77 14.79 -3.42
N THR A 165 8.15 13.66 -3.72
CA THR A 165 6.69 13.54 -3.82
C THR A 165 6.00 13.16 -2.51
N GLY A 166 6.74 13.13 -1.40
CA GLY A 166 6.22 12.93 -0.05
C GLY A 166 6.24 11.48 0.44
N SER A 167 7.03 10.59 -0.15
CA SER A 167 7.22 9.24 0.40
C SER A 167 7.94 9.31 1.75
N GLU A 168 7.29 8.82 2.80
CA GLU A 168 7.86 8.63 4.14
C GLU A 168 8.25 7.16 4.38
N THR A 169 7.93 6.27 3.44
CA THR A 169 8.03 4.82 3.58
C THR A 169 9.21 4.22 2.80
N VAL A 170 9.99 5.05 2.10
CA VAL A 170 11.17 4.60 1.37
C VAL A 170 12.45 4.73 2.22
N GLU A 171 13.07 3.59 2.49
CA GLU A 171 14.39 3.49 3.11
C GLU A 171 15.46 3.26 2.05
N ARG A 172 16.60 3.94 2.14
CA ARG A 172 17.76 3.76 1.23
C ARG A 172 18.96 3.28 2.00
N THR A 173 19.61 2.26 1.47
CA THR A 173 20.90 1.77 1.97
C THR A 173 21.88 1.65 0.79
N GLU A 174 23.04 2.29 0.88
CA GLU A 174 24.11 2.11 -0.10
C GLU A 174 24.95 0.88 0.26
N ILE A 175 25.19 0.01 -0.72
CA ILE A 175 25.91 -1.25 -0.54
C ILE A 175 26.91 -1.49 -1.66
N ASN A 176 27.88 -2.40 -1.41
CA ASN A 176 28.77 -2.89 -2.44
C ASN A 176 28.01 -3.82 -3.40
N PRO A 177 28.14 -3.69 -4.72
CA PRO A 177 27.45 -4.56 -5.69
C PRO A 177 27.95 -6.02 -5.64
N GLU A 178 29.13 -6.28 -5.10
CA GLU A 178 29.68 -7.63 -5.02
C GLU A 178 28.88 -8.49 -4.02
N ASN A 179 28.26 -9.58 -4.52
CA ASN A 179 27.38 -10.46 -3.75
C ASN A 179 26.27 -9.70 -3.01
N ALA A 180 25.79 -8.56 -3.55
CA ALA A 180 24.82 -7.69 -2.91
C ALA A 180 23.55 -8.42 -2.54
N TRP A 181 22.99 -9.22 -3.43
CA TRP A 181 21.77 -9.97 -3.20
C TRP A 181 21.93 -10.98 -2.09
N GLU A 182 23.04 -11.74 -2.12
CA GLU A 182 23.38 -12.70 -1.08
C GLU A 182 23.50 -12.05 0.30
N ASN A 183 24.19 -10.92 0.37
CA ASN A 183 24.44 -10.23 1.65
C ASN A 183 23.16 -9.64 2.24
N VAL A 184 22.28 -9.06 1.41
CA VAL A 184 21.02 -8.45 1.86
C VAL A 184 20.04 -9.49 2.40
N PHE A 185 20.01 -10.68 1.82
CA PHE A 185 19.05 -11.73 2.22
C PHE A 185 19.65 -12.81 3.13
N ALA A 186 20.93 -12.70 3.53
CA ALA A 186 21.65 -13.74 4.28
C ALA A 186 21.03 -14.11 5.62
N ASP A 187 20.59 -13.14 6.40
CA ASP A 187 20.06 -13.32 7.77
C ASP A 187 18.54 -13.39 7.85
N GLY A 188 17.87 -13.21 6.71
CA GLY A 188 16.41 -13.20 6.59
C GLY A 188 15.71 -12.00 7.19
N GLU A 189 16.42 -10.96 7.68
CA GLU A 189 15.80 -9.77 8.26
C GLU A 189 14.86 -9.10 7.25
N ILE A 190 15.34 -8.94 6.02
CA ILE A 190 14.56 -8.32 4.94
C ILE A 190 13.35 -9.17 4.56
N VAL A 191 13.49 -10.50 4.53
CA VAL A 191 12.35 -11.40 4.25
C VAL A 191 11.28 -11.25 5.32
N ARG A 192 11.66 -11.30 6.60
CA ARG A 192 10.72 -11.10 7.71
C ARG A 192 10.07 -9.72 7.68
N TRP A 193 10.83 -8.67 7.31
CA TRP A 193 10.29 -7.32 7.16
C TRP A 193 9.27 -7.26 6.02
N LEU A 194 9.55 -7.82 4.84
CA LEU A 194 8.64 -7.88 3.71
C LEU A 194 7.33 -8.60 4.07
N LEU A 195 7.43 -9.77 4.70
CA LEU A 195 6.29 -10.61 5.05
C LEU A 195 5.42 -10.04 6.19
N LYS A 196 5.95 -9.10 6.96
CA LYS A 196 5.21 -8.35 7.98
C LYS A 196 4.29 -7.28 7.38
N GLN A 197 4.58 -6.81 6.17
CA GLN A 197 3.82 -5.70 5.57
C GLN A 197 2.42 -6.17 5.15
N ASP A 198 1.45 -5.34 5.46
CA ASP A 198 0.04 -5.64 5.20
C ASP A 198 -0.66 -4.40 4.64
N ARG A 199 -1.20 -4.51 3.45
CA ARG A 199 -1.89 -3.38 2.81
C ARG A 199 -3.13 -2.91 3.57
N ARG A 200 -3.75 -3.77 4.36
CA ARG A 200 -4.89 -3.37 5.19
C ARG A 200 -4.55 -2.26 6.18
N THR A 201 -3.26 -2.16 6.54
CA THR A 201 -2.76 -1.16 7.49
C THR A 201 -2.22 0.11 6.83
N GLN A 202 -2.22 0.18 5.49
CA GLN A 202 -1.68 1.31 4.73
C GLN A 202 -2.78 2.28 4.36
N LEU A 203 -2.51 3.58 4.52
CA LEU A 203 -3.37 4.67 4.09
C LEU A 203 -2.65 5.50 3.03
N GLU A 204 -3.35 5.81 1.94
CA GLU A 204 -2.84 6.64 0.86
C GLU A 204 -3.31 8.08 1.03
N VAL A 205 -2.37 9.01 1.25
CA VAL A 205 -2.67 10.42 1.46
C VAL A 205 -2.38 11.21 0.19
N THR A 206 -3.40 11.84 -0.39
CA THR A 206 -3.26 12.74 -1.53
C THR A 206 -3.54 14.18 -1.11
N TRP A 207 -2.53 15.06 -1.25
CA TRP A 207 -2.75 16.49 -1.10
C TRP A 207 -3.54 17.04 -2.30
N ILE A 208 -4.66 17.73 -2.05
CA ILE A 208 -5.51 18.32 -3.11
C ILE A 208 -5.20 19.80 -3.27
N LYS A 209 -5.20 20.53 -2.17
CA LYS A 209 -4.87 21.97 -2.07
C LYS A 209 -4.54 22.31 -0.62
N PRO A 210 -4.02 23.52 -0.33
CA PRO A 210 -3.78 23.93 1.05
C PRO A 210 -4.97 23.69 1.97
N GLY A 211 -4.75 22.94 3.06
CA GLY A 211 -5.79 22.60 4.03
C GLY A 211 -6.80 21.55 3.53
N PHE A 212 -6.51 20.82 2.46
CA PHE A 212 -7.43 19.80 1.96
C PHE A 212 -6.69 18.56 1.45
N TRP A 213 -6.97 17.41 2.06
CA TRP A 213 -6.40 16.10 1.72
C TRP A 213 -7.48 15.05 1.48
N ARG A 214 -7.18 14.10 0.60
CA ARG A 214 -7.89 12.84 0.44
C ARG A 214 -7.06 11.74 1.09
N ILE A 215 -7.70 10.84 1.84
CA ILE A 215 -7.09 9.70 2.50
C ILE A 215 -7.88 8.47 2.08
N ASP A 216 -7.24 7.56 1.37
CA ASP A 216 -7.83 6.31 0.89
C ASP A 216 -7.25 5.15 1.68
N ASP A 217 -8.09 4.20 2.05
CA ASP A 217 -7.66 2.94 2.65
C ASP A 217 -7.58 1.81 1.61
N TYR A 218 -7.08 0.67 2.04
CA TYR A 218 -6.97 -0.51 1.17
C TYR A 218 -8.33 -0.97 0.61
N PHE A 219 -9.41 -0.80 1.36
CA PHE A 219 -10.77 -1.19 0.95
C PHE A 219 -11.45 -0.17 0.04
N THR A 220 -10.69 0.81 -0.44
CA THR A 220 -11.15 1.90 -1.32
C THR A 220 -12.16 2.87 -0.67
N ALA A 221 -12.32 2.81 0.64
CA ALA A 221 -13.03 3.85 1.36
C ALA A 221 -12.19 5.14 1.33
N THR A 222 -12.84 6.25 1.03
CA THR A 222 -12.20 7.55 0.90
C THR A 222 -12.65 8.47 2.01
N CYS A 223 -11.69 9.03 2.74
CA CYS A 223 -11.91 10.07 3.73
C CYS A 223 -11.36 11.41 3.20
N TYR A 224 -11.89 12.51 3.68
CA TYR A 224 -11.37 13.85 3.35
C TYR A 224 -11.07 14.62 4.64
N LEU A 225 -9.88 15.23 4.71
CA LEU A 225 -9.52 16.13 5.81
C LEU A 225 -9.52 17.56 5.30
N ILE A 226 -10.27 18.43 5.96
CA ILE A 226 -10.42 19.85 5.63
C ILE A 226 -10.00 20.68 6.84
N GLU A 227 -9.02 21.56 6.69
CA GLU A 227 -8.61 22.52 7.73
C GLU A 227 -9.27 23.87 7.58
N GLY A 228 -9.82 24.40 8.68
CA GLY A 228 -10.06 25.81 8.85
C GLY A 228 -8.94 26.47 9.64
N ARG A 229 -9.23 27.62 10.26
CA ARG A 229 -8.28 28.29 11.17
C ARG A 229 -8.30 27.68 12.57
N ASP A 230 -9.46 27.25 13.05
CA ASP A 230 -9.68 26.94 14.47
C ASP A 230 -9.77 25.42 14.71
N LYS A 231 -10.19 24.66 13.72
CA LYS A 231 -10.31 23.20 13.75
C LYS A 231 -10.25 22.59 12.36
N ALA A 232 -10.07 21.28 12.31
CA ALA A 232 -10.16 20.48 11.09
C ALA A 232 -11.41 19.57 11.15
N LEU A 233 -11.97 19.25 9.99
CA LEU A 233 -13.05 18.28 9.81
C LEU A 233 -12.53 17.11 8.99
N LEU A 234 -12.67 15.91 9.55
CA LEU A 234 -12.50 14.67 8.83
C LEU A 234 -13.87 14.19 8.34
N ILE A 235 -14.03 13.98 7.05
CA ILE A 235 -15.26 13.42 6.45
C ILE A 235 -15.03 11.94 6.24
N ASP A 236 -15.86 11.13 6.89
CA ASP A 236 -15.79 9.67 7.01
C ASP A 236 -14.50 9.15 7.69
N THR A 237 -14.52 7.89 8.09
CA THR A 237 -13.42 7.27 8.84
C THR A 237 -12.91 5.96 8.22
N GLY A 238 -13.37 5.64 7.00
CA GLY A 238 -12.90 4.45 6.29
C GLY A 238 -13.29 3.13 6.95
N MET A 239 -12.63 2.06 6.52
CA MET A 239 -12.81 0.70 7.05
C MET A 239 -11.48 -0.03 7.28
N GLY A 240 -10.35 0.57 6.86
CA GLY A 240 -9.03 -0.03 6.94
C GLY A 240 -8.52 -0.26 8.36
N GLU A 241 -7.58 -1.17 8.51
CA GLU A 241 -6.90 -1.44 9.78
C GLU A 241 -5.79 -0.42 10.08
N GLY A 242 -5.48 0.47 9.12
CA GLY A 242 -4.50 1.54 9.28
C GLY A 242 -4.89 2.52 10.39
N ASP A 243 -3.90 3.17 11.01
CA ASP A 243 -4.17 4.16 12.04
C ASP A 243 -4.53 5.52 11.41
N LEU A 244 -5.81 5.68 11.06
CA LEU A 244 -6.34 6.91 10.47
C LEU A 244 -6.14 8.11 11.41
N LEU A 245 -6.38 7.94 12.72
CA LEU A 245 -6.22 9.02 13.70
C LEU A 245 -4.77 9.50 13.79
N ASP A 246 -3.79 8.57 13.77
CA ASP A 246 -2.38 8.92 13.75
C ASP A 246 -1.99 9.61 12.43
N THR A 247 -2.50 9.11 11.30
CA THR A 247 -2.30 9.76 10.00
C THR A 247 -2.85 11.17 9.98
N VAL A 248 -4.07 11.39 10.45
CA VAL A 248 -4.69 12.72 10.53
C VAL A 248 -3.88 13.65 11.45
N LYS A 249 -3.38 13.16 12.59
CA LYS A 249 -2.51 13.95 13.51
C LYS A 249 -1.17 14.36 12.90
N LYS A 250 -0.67 13.63 11.91
CA LYS A 250 0.53 14.03 11.14
C LYS A 250 0.22 15.12 10.11
N LEU A 251 -1.00 15.17 9.60
CA LEU A 251 -1.44 16.15 8.60
C LEU A 251 -1.85 17.48 9.22
N THR A 252 -2.47 17.44 10.40
CA THR A 252 -2.94 18.65 11.11
C THR A 252 -2.60 18.63 12.59
N ARG A 253 -2.38 19.82 13.16
CA ARG A 253 -2.24 20.02 14.63
C ARG A 253 -3.50 20.60 15.26
N LEU A 254 -4.51 20.89 14.46
CA LEU A 254 -5.78 21.44 14.93
C LEU A 254 -6.63 20.36 15.61
N PRO A 255 -7.55 20.72 16.50
CA PRO A 255 -8.60 19.80 16.96
C PRO A 255 -9.37 19.23 15.77
N VAL A 256 -9.59 17.92 15.76
CA VAL A 256 -10.27 17.23 14.66
C VAL A 256 -11.66 16.81 15.11
N GLU A 257 -12.67 17.27 14.40
CA GLU A 257 -14.05 16.78 14.48
C GLU A 257 -14.33 15.88 13.25
N VAL A 258 -15.29 14.99 13.35
CA VAL A 258 -15.65 14.05 12.27
C VAL A 258 -17.06 14.34 11.77
N ALA A 259 -17.29 14.25 10.47
CA ALA A 259 -18.62 14.20 9.88
C ALA A 259 -18.78 12.91 9.09
N ILE A 260 -19.88 12.21 9.29
CA ILE A 260 -20.17 10.95 8.61
C ILE A 260 -21.20 11.21 7.51
N THR A 261 -20.89 10.82 6.27
CA THR A 261 -21.79 10.95 5.13
C THR A 261 -23.00 10.05 5.28
N HIS A 262 -22.80 8.81 5.69
CA HIS A 262 -23.87 7.84 5.99
C HIS A 262 -23.35 6.70 6.87
N PRO A 263 -24.21 5.99 7.62
CA PRO A 263 -23.79 5.09 8.70
C PRO A 263 -23.42 3.67 8.21
N HIS A 264 -22.83 3.52 7.05
CA HIS A 264 -22.23 2.26 6.67
C HIS A 264 -20.86 2.08 7.31
N ARG A 265 -20.46 0.83 7.55
CA ARG A 265 -19.24 0.51 8.27
C ARG A 265 -17.97 1.09 7.64
N ASP A 266 -17.90 1.13 6.33
CA ASP A 266 -16.79 1.67 5.56
C ASP A 266 -16.69 3.20 5.59
N HIS A 267 -17.67 3.89 6.19
CA HIS A 267 -17.70 5.33 6.38
C HIS A 267 -17.56 5.75 7.85
N MET A 268 -17.93 4.89 8.80
CA MET A 268 -17.94 5.24 10.23
C MET A 268 -17.13 4.27 11.11
N PHE A 269 -16.19 3.51 10.55
CA PHE A 269 -15.41 2.54 11.31
C PHE A 269 -14.51 3.21 12.35
N ARG A 270 -14.55 2.73 13.60
CA ARG A 270 -13.79 3.25 14.74
C ARG A 270 -14.04 4.75 15.03
N ILE A 271 -15.27 5.22 14.86
CA ILE A 271 -15.63 6.61 15.21
C ILE A 271 -15.44 6.93 16.70
N ASP A 272 -15.45 5.91 17.58
CA ASP A 272 -15.17 6.01 19.01
C ASP A 272 -13.76 6.51 19.35
N ARG A 273 -12.87 6.59 18.39
CA ARG A 273 -11.52 7.18 18.54
C ARG A 273 -11.50 8.71 18.43
N PHE A 274 -12.63 9.33 18.10
CA PHE A 274 -12.80 10.78 17.98
C PHE A 274 -13.73 11.31 19.08
N GLU A 275 -13.50 12.55 19.51
CA GLU A 275 -14.30 13.12 20.61
C GLU A 275 -15.69 13.55 20.16
N LYS A 276 -15.82 14.06 18.93
CA LYS A 276 -17.05 14.65 18.41
C LYS A 276 -17.32 14.22 16.97
N VAL A 277 -18.53 13.74 16.72
CA VAL A 277 -18.96 13.24 15.41
C VAL A 277 -20.30 13.86 15.03
N TYR A 278 -20.34 14.46 13.86
CA TYR A 278 -21.56 14.94 13.21
C TYR A 278 -22.18 13.78 12.41
N LEU A 279 -23.44 13.52 12.64
CA LEU A 279 -24.19 12.45 11.99
C LEU A 279 -25.60 12.94 11.68
N HIS A 280 -26.23 12.41 10.63
CA HIS A 280 -27.59 12.77 10.31
C HIS A 280 -28.53 12.54 11.50
N LYS A 281 -29.44 13.47 11.73
CA LYS A 281 -30.35 13.45 12.91
C LYS A 281 -31.08 12.12 13.09
N ASN A 282 -31.57 11.52 12.00
CA ASN A 282 -32.29 10.25 12.06
C ASN A 282 -31.40 9.10 12.53
N ASP A 283 -30.10 9.11 12.19
CA ASP A 283 -29.16 8.08 12.62
C ASP A 283 -28.73 8.28 14.07
N VAL A 284 -28.64 9.53 14.53
CA VAL A 284 -28.45 9.83 15.96
C VAL A 284 -29.65 9.34 16.78
N GLU A 285 -30.88 9.50 16.29
CA GLU A 285 -32.08 8.99 16.94
C GLU A 285 -32.09 7.45 17.02
N LYS A 286 -31.73 6.76 15.93
CA LYS A 286 -31.59 5.29 15.93
C LYS A 286 -30.59 4.79 16.97
N ILE A 287 -29.44 5.46 17.13
CA ILE A 287 -28.44 5.11 18.15
C ILE A 287 -28.97 5.35 19.56
N ARG A 288 -29.77 6.40 19.77
CA ARG A 288 -30.41 6.67 21.07
C ARG A 288 -31.49 5.65 21.44
N GLU A 289 -32.17 5.13 20.43
CA GLU A 289 -33.21 4.08 20.63
C GLU A 289 -32.57 2.68 20.83
N ASP A 290 -31.47 2.40 20.13
CA ASP A 290 -30.71 1.16 20.25
C ASP A 290 -29.20 1.43 20.19
N GLU A 291 -28.52 1.40 21.31
CA GLU A 291 -27.07 1.60 21.41
C GLU A 291 -26.24 0.57 20.60
N ASN A 292 -26.85 -0.56 20.23
CA ASN A 292 -26.17 -1.55 19.39
C ASN A 292 -26.36 -1.29 17.90
N CYS A 293 -27.17 -0.32 17.53
CA CYS A 293 -27.41 0.09 16.17
C CYS A 293 -26.12 0.37 15.45
N PHE A 294 -25.35 0.12 14.84
CA PHE A 294 -24.01 0.40 14.28
C PHE A 294 -22.84 0.04 15.23
N ALA A 295 -23.03 -0.84 16.21
CA ALA A 295 -21.95 -1.27 17.12
C ALA A 295 -20.73 -1.84 16.39
N ALA A 296 -20.91 -2.42 15.20
CA ALA A 296 -19.81 -2.90 14.34
C ALA A 296 -18.87 -1.80 13.85
N ALA A 297 -19.24 -0.52 13.98
CA ALA A 297 -18.40 0.63 13.65
C ALA A 297 -17.50 1.05 14.82
N LEU A 298 -17.72 0.53 16.01
CA LEU A 298 -16.92 0.84 17.19
C LEU A 298 -15.75 -0.14 17.34
N SER A 299 -14.71 0.29 18.05
CA SER A 299 -13.67 -0.60 18.55
C SER A 299 -14.24 -1.57 19.59
N ASP A 300 -13.57 -2.68 19.87
CA ASP A 300 -13.99 -3.62 20.91
C ASP A 300 -14.12 -2.91 22.27
N GLY A 301 -15.34 -2.91 22.82
CA GLY A 301 -15.68 -2.19 24.04
C GLY A 301 -15.74 -0.66 23.90
N GLY A 302 -15.67 -0.15 22.68
CA GLY A 302 -15.82 1.27 22.38
C GLY A 302 -17.22 1.79 22.67
N LYS A 303 -17.33 3.09 22.88
CA LYS A 303 -18.60 3.81 23.09
C LYS A 303 -18.74 4.91 22.07
N TYR A 304 -19.98 5.27 21.73
CA TYR A 304 -20.22 6.40 20.86
C TYR A 304 -19.60 7.69 21.44
N PRO A 305 -18.93 8.49 20.60
CA PRO A 305 -18.45 9.82 20.98
C PRO A 305 -19.62 10.78 21.20
N GLN A 306 -19.32 12.06 21.43
CA GLN A 306 -20.35 13.09 21.40
C GLN A 306 -20.96 13.16 20.00
N LEU A 307 -22.19 12.66 19.85
CA LEU A 307 -22.94 12.73 18.59
C LEU A 307 -23.65 14.07 18.47
N VAL A 308 -23.42 14.76 17.35
CA VAL A 308 -24.06 16.04 16.99
C VAL A 308 -24.97 15.83 15.79
N PRO A 309 -26.29 15.96 15.96
CA PRO A 309 -27.21 15.78 14.85
C PRO A 309 -27.07 16.94 13.83
N ILE A 310 -26.98 16.58 12.55
CA ILE A 310 -27.00 17.50 11.42
C ILE A 310 -28.12 17.12 10.44
N ASP A 311 -28.51 18.07 9.60
CA ASP A 311 -29.55 17.91 8.59
C ASP A 311 -29.28 18.87 7.41
N GLU A 312 -30.10 18.81 6.40
CA GLU A 312 -30.10 19.75 5.27
C GLU A 312 -29.96 21.20 5.73
N GLY A 313 -29.01 21.92 5.14
CA GLY A 313 -28.69 23.30 5.45
C GLY A 313 -27.90 23.52 6.76
N SER A 314 -27.50 22.47 7.47
CA SER A 314 -26.53 22.60 8.56
C SER A 314 -25.21 23.10 8.02
N VAL A 315 -24.53 23.97 8.77
CA VAL A 315 -23.19 24.51 8.41
C VAL A 315 -22.20 24.19 9.53
N ILE A 316 -21.08 23.55 9.17
CA ILE A 316 -19.98 23.28 10.10
C ILE A 316 -18.91 24.34 9.85
N ASP A 317 -18.79 25.31 10.76
CA ASP A 317 -17.76 26.35 10.67
C ASP A 317 -16.43 25.82 11.23
N LEU A 318 -15.37 25.92 10.44
CA LEU A 318 -13.99 25.49 10.80
C LEU A 318 -13.10 26.69 11.19
N GLY A 319 -13.66 27.91 11.14
CA GLY A 319 -12.92 29.15 11.39
C GLY A 319 -12.16 29.67 10.16
N GLY A 320 -11.83 30.98 10.18
CA GLY A 320 -11.13 31.63 9.08
C GLY A 320 -11.92 31.77 7.80
N GLY A 321 -13.26 31.65 7.84
CA GLY A 321 -14.14 31.70 6.67
C GLY A 321 -14.24 30.36 5.91
N VAL A 322 -13.71 29.27 6.49
CA VAL A 322 -13.88 27.90 5.94
C VAL A 322 -15.10 27.26 6.59
N THR A 323 -16.08 26.92 5.77
CA THR A 323 -17.31 26.22 6.18
C THR A 323 -17.56 24.99 5.33
N VAL A 324 -18.28 24.03 5.91
CA VAL A 324 -18.78 22.84 5.22
C VAL A 324 -20.28 22.82 5.33
N ASP A 325 -20.96 22.93 4.18
CA ASP A 325 -22.42 22.92 4.10
C ASP A 325 -22.92 21.49 3.93
N VAL A 326 -23.96 21.13 4.66
CA VAL A 326 -24.59 19.81 4.64
C VAL A 326 -25.75 19.81 3.64
N LEU A 327 -25.67 18.90 2.69
CA LEU A 327 -26.73 18.66 1.70
C LEU A 327 -27.20 17.22 1.82
N ASN A 328 -28.51 17.00 1.83
CA ASN A 328 -29.09 15.67 1.77
C ASN A 328 -29.19 15.20 0.32
N LEU A 329 -28.77 13.96 0.04
CA LEU A 329 -28.81 13.35 -1.28
C LEU A 329 -29.87 12.27 -1.34
#